data_88bc1dad039e97e8c227fba774cf8d9e
#
_entry.id   88bc1dad039e97e8c227fba774cf8d9e
#
_cell.length_a   1.000
_cell.length_b   1.000
_cell.length_c   1.000
_cell.angle_alpha   90.00
_cell.angle_beta   90.00
_cell.angle_gamma   90.00
#
_symmetry.space_group_name_H-M   'P 1'
#
loop_
_entity.id
_entity.type
_entity.pdbx_description
1 polymer ?
#
loop_
_entity_poly.entity_id
_entity_poly.type
_entity_poly.pdbx_seq_one_letter_code
_entity_poly.pdbx_strand_id
1 'polypeptide(L)'
;MRRQTVLVILAPMAAVDRQQPRAAMASLDEAVAGVWAVAALGRLAESGTLARLGAGDGRLDDPVELADARLLAAYGLLEADAHGYRVPAGSALTADASAGVAREHLLQAIAHTRGQPPGWQSGDRAILHAQGRASTRLAGVIEDDLLPRMPEARDALSAGRGRLLDVGVGVAALSIALAERFPGIHIVGLDVLPAALEIARTQVAVAEMRERIELRLQSVAAITDEDAFDLAWVPQTFIARDELEAGLARVWTAVRPGGWIILALAGDSDGGRVDAYHALLATILGGGPMGVQEGTELLERHCHSSLICSEALHPQPLLLAQRRP
;
A
#
# COMPACT_ATOMS: atom_id res chain seq x y z
N MET A 1 -49.75 36.90 -43.12
CA MET A 1 -49.00 36.00 -42.23
C MET A 1 -48.71 34.72 -42.99
N ARG A 2 -47.47 34.56 -43.46
CA ARG A 2 -47.01 33.33 -44.15
C ARG A 2 -46.44 32.42 -43.09
N ARG A 3 -47.03 31.19 -42.93
CA ARG A 3 -46.47 30.12 -42.07
C ARG A 3 -45.23 29.57 -42.73
N GLN A 4 -44.05 29.75 -42.11
CA GLN A 4 -42.82 29.05 -42.46
C GLN A 4 -42.90 27.61 -41.93
N THR A 5 -42.93 26.64 -42.86
CA THR A 5 -42.77 25.22 -42.56
C THR A 5 -41.30 24.95 -42.33
N VAL A 6 -40.92 24.62 -41.10
CA VAL A 6 -39.56 24.19 -40.76
C VAL A 6 -39.44 22.71 -41.13
N LEU A 7 -38.67 22.39 -42.18
CA LEU A 7 -38.31 21.02 -42.55
C LEU A 7 -37.17 20.55 -41.64
N VAL A 8 -37.46 19.70 -40.65
CA VAL A 8 -36.44 19.02 -39.85
C VAL A 8 -35.94 17.84 -40.65
N ILE A 9 -34.75 17.98 -41.23
CA ILE A 9 -34.04 16.86 -41.86
C ILE A 9 -33.39 16.04 -40.74
N LEU A 10 -34.01 14.92 -40.39
CA LEU A 10 -33.37 13.92 -39.53
C LEU A 10 -32.24 13.26 -40.34
N ALA A 11 -31.01 13.53 -39.95
CA ALA A 11 -29.85 12.78 -40.47
C ALA A 11 -30.05 11.29 -40.22
N PRO A 12 -29.65 10.41 -41.15
CA PRO A 12 -29.75 8.98 -40.90
C PRO A 12 -28.92 8.65 -39.66
N MET A 13 -29.56 7.96 -38.69
CA MET A 13 -28.85 7.41 -37.55
C MET A 13 -27.68 6.56 -38.06
N ALA A 14 -26.46 6.97 -37.76
CA ALA A 14 -25.28 6.17 -38.03
C ALA A 14 -25.52 4.74 -37.51
N ALA A 15 -25.22 3.74 -38.30
CA ALA A 15 -25.35 2.35 -37.93
C ALA A 15 -24.57 2.15 -36.63
N VAL A 16 -25.27 1.86 -35.55
CA VAL A 16 -24.65 1.56 -34.25
C VAL A 16 -23.79 0.32 -34.48
N ASP A 17 -22.48 0.46 -34.36
CA ASP A 17 -21.54 -0.66 -34.49
C ASP A 17 -21.86 -1.67 -33.39
N ARG A 18 -22.47 -2.78 -33.77
CA ARG A 18 -22.86 -3.86 -32.85
C ARG A 18 -21.67 -4.60 -32.24
N GLN A 19 -20.44 -4.28 -32.63
CA GLN A 19 -19.23 -4.84 -32.02
C GLN A 19 -18.82 -4.08 -30.75
N GLN A 20 -19.10 -2.77 -30.67
CA GLN A 20 -18.81 -1.98 -29.47
C GLN A 20 -19.51 -2.47 -28.19
N PRO A 21 -20.81 -2.85 -28.19
CA PRO A 21 -21.46 -3.39 -26.99
C PRO A 21 -20.84 -4.71 -26.50
N ARG A 22 -20.37 -5.58 -27.42
CA ARG A 22 -19.72 -6.85 -27.05
C ARG A 22 -18.35 -6.64 -26.42
N ALA A 23 -17.55 -5.71 -26.93
CA ALA A 23 -16.26 -5.36 -26.36
C ALA A 23 -16.43 -4.74 -24.96
N ALA A 24 -17.42 -3.86 -24.76
CA ALA A 24 -17.72 -3.28 -23.47
C ALA A 24 -18.18 -4.34 -22.44
N MET A 25 -19.02 -5.31 -22.86
CA MET A 25 -19.45 -6.40 -21.98
C MET A 25 -18.27 -7.31 -21.58
N ALA A 26 -17.40 -7.68 -22.54
CA ALA A 26 -16.20 -8.46 -22.23
C ALA A 26 -15.28 -7.75 -21.25
N SER A 27 -15.14 -6.43 -21.36
CA SER A 27 -14.36 -5.61 -20.42
C SER A 27 -15.00 -5.55 -19.03
N LEU A 28 -16.34 -5.54 -18.93
CA LEU A 28 -17.05 -5.60 -17.66
C LEU A 28 -16.89 -6.97 -17.00
N ASP A 29 -17.03 -8.05 -17.77
CA ASP A 29 -16.84 -9.43 -17.27
C ASP A 29 -15.42 -9.63 -16.73
N GLU A 30 -14.40 -9.10 -17.42
CA GLU A 30 -13.01 -9.12 -16.96
C GLU A 30 -12.83 -8.33 -15.65
N ALA A 31 -13.45 -7.15 -15.54
CA ALA A 31 -13.39 -6.35 -14.31
C ALA A 31 -14.09 -7.06 -13.13
N VAL A 32 -15.24 -7.68 -13.37
CA VAL A 32 -15.96 -8.48 -12.36
C VAL A 32 -15.13 -9.69 -11.95
N ALA A 33 -14.52 -10.41 -12.91
CA ALA A 33 -13.65 -11.54 -12.62
C ALA A 33 -12.45 -11.13 -11.73
N GLY A 34 -11.89 -9.93 -11.93
CA GLY A 34 -10.83 -9.37 -11.06
C GLY A 34 -11.28 -9.22 -9.61
N VAL A 35 -12.51 -8.75 -9.36
CA VAL A 35 -13.06 -8.65 -8.00
C VAL A 35 -13.16 -10.03 -7.35
N TRP A 36 -13.60 -11.04 -8.11
CA TRP A 36 -13.67 -12.41 -7.60
C TRP A 36 -12.29 -13.04 -7.39
N ALA A 37 -11.29 -12.69 -8.19
CA ALA A 37 -9.92 -13.15 -7.96
C ALA A 37 -9.37 -12.60 -6.63
N VAL A 38 -9.63 -11.32 -6.31
CA VAL A 38 -9.28 -10.75 -4.99
C VAL A 38 -10.01 -11.46 -3.86
N ALA A 39 -11.30 -11.78 -4.03
CA ALA A 39 -12.07 -12.52 -3.02
C ALA A 39 -11.55 -13.96 -2.83
N ALA A 40 -11.22 -14.66 -3.92
CA ALA A 40 -10.62 -15.99 -3.90
C ALA A 40 -9.27 -16.00 -3.18
N LEU A 41 -8.40 -15.00 -3.44
CA LEU A 41 -7.13 -14.84 -2.73
C LEU A 41 -7.35 -14.69 -1.23
N GLY A 42 -8.25 -13.80 -0.84
CA GLY A 42 -8.60 -13.60 0.57
C GLY A 42 -9.11 -14.88 1.23
N ARG A 43 -9.99 -15.63 0.56
CA ARG A 43 -10.54 -16.88 1.08
C ARG A 43 -9.45 -17.96 1.27
N LEU A 44 -8.60 -18.20 0.27
CA LEU A 44 -7.51 -19.18 0.38
C LEU A 44 -6.48 -18.77 1.43
N ALA A 45 -6.26 -17.47 1.63
CA ALA A 45 -5.38 -16.98 2.67
C ALA A 45 -5.96 -17.18 4.08
N GLU A 46 -7.24 -16.83 4.29
CA GLU A 46 -7.93 -16.96 5.58
C GLU A 46 -8.14 -18.44 5.99
N SER A 47 -8.37 -19.35 5.03
CA SER A 47 -8.51 -20.79 5.28
C SER A 47 -7.18 -21.50 5.58
N GLY A 48 -6.04 -20.83 5.40
CA GLY A 48 -4.71 -21.43 5.50
C GLY A 48 -4.28 -22.22 4.24
N THR A 49 -5.14 -22.34 3.25
CA THR A 49 -4.84 -23.05 2.00
C THR A 49 -3.68 -22.42 1.24
N LEU A 50 -3.62 -21.09 1.18
CA LEU A 50 -2.50 -20.39 0.53
C LEU A 50 -1.14 -20.73 1.18
N ALA A 51 -1.10 -20.88 2.51
CA ALA A 51 0.11 -21.30 3.22
C ALA A 51 0.52 -22.74 2.88
N ARG A 52 -0.46 -23.68 2.78
CA ARG A 52 -0.20 -25.05 2.34
C ARG A 52 0.36 -25.11 0.92
N LEU A 53 -0.23 -24.35 -0.01
CA LEU A 53 0.26 -24.23 -1.40
C LEU A 53 1.68 -23.66 -1.45
N GLY A 54 2.00 -22.70 -0.60
CA GLY A 54 3.36 -22.16 -0.46
C GLY A 54 4.38 -23.15 0.10
N ALA A 55 3.93 -24.10 0.95
CA ALA A 55 4.74 -25.18 1.50
C ALA A 55 4.88 -26.39 0.55
N GLY A 56 4.27 -26.34 -0.63
CA GLY A 56 4.34 -27.40 -1.64
C GLY A 56 3.26 -28.48 -1.55
N ASP A 57 2.26 -28.31 -0.68
CA ASP A 57 1.06 -29.17 -0.63
C ASP A 57 0.00 -28.63 -1.61
N GLY A 58 0.18 -28.97 -2.88
CA GLY A 58 -0.63 -28.48 -4.00
C GLY A 58 -1.99 -29.14 -4.18
N ARG A 59 -2.31 -30.17 -3.38
CA ARG A 59 -3.56 -30.93 -3.53
C ARG A 59 -4.74 -30.22 -2.87
N LEU A 60 -5.80 -30.05 -3.66
CA LEU A 60 -7.06 -29.45 -3.21
C LEU A 60 -8.21 -30.44 -3.49
N ASP A 61 -8.92 -30.82 -2.43
CA ASP A 61 -10.06 -31.73 -2.50
C ASP A 61 -11.41 -30.99 -2.39
N ASP A 62 -11.42 -29.78 -1.78
CA ASP A 62 -12.61 -28.93 -1.72
C ASP A 62 -12.91 -28.30 -3.08
N PRO A 63 -14.12 -28.48 -3.63
CA PRO A 63 -14.43 -27.98 -4.97
C PRO A 63 -14.41 -26.44 -5.08
N VAL A 64 -14.65 -25.72 -3.99
CA VAL A 64 -14.60 -24.25 -3.98
C VAL A 64 -13.15 -23.78 -3.91
N GLU A 65 -12.29 -24.38 -3.08
CA GLU A 65 -10.86 -24.09 -3.07
C GLU A 65 -10.21 -24.36 -4.44
N LEU A 66 -10.63 -25.46 -5.09
CA LEU A 66 -10.17 -25.80 -6.43
C LEU A 66 -10.61 -24.73 -7.47
N ALA A 67 -11.85 -24.23 -7.36
CA ALA A 67 -12.33 -23.17 -8.26
C ALA A 67 -11.59 -21.84 -8.02
N ASP A 68 -11.36 -21.47 -6.75
CA ASP A 68 -10.57 -20.31 -6.37
C ASP A 68 -9.15 -20.42 -6.92
N ALA A 69 -8.48 -21.55 -6.74
CA ALA A 69 -7.12 -21.76 -7.23
C ALA A 69 -7.03 -21.69 -8.76
N ARG A 70 -8.04 -22.23 -9.48
CA ARG A 70 -8.14 -22.10 -10.95
C ARG A 70 -8.24 -20.64 -11.38
N LEU A 71 -9.08 -19.87 -10.71
CA LEU A 71 -9.24 -18.44 -10.98
C LEU A 71 -7.91 -17.69 -10.75
N LEU A 72 -7.27 -17.93 -9.60
CA LEU A 72 -5.99 -17.31 -9.28
C LEU A 72 -4.87 -17.70 -10.24
N ALA A 73 -4.84 -18.96 -10.73
CA ALA A 73 -3.90 -19.40 -11.74
C ALA A 73 -4.14 -18.71 -13.09
N ALA A 74 -5.40 -18.47 -13.47
CA ALA A 74 -5.74 -17.69 -14.67
C ALA A 74 -5.27 -16.23 -14.60
N TYR A 75 -5.15 -15.66 -13.38
CA TYR A 75 -4.55 -14.35 -13.13
C TYR A 75 -3.02 -14.39 -12.91
N GLY A 76 -2.39 -15.55 -13.00
CA GLY A 76 -0.94 -15.71 -12.77
C GLY A 76 -0.51 -15.55 -11.31
N LEU A 77 -1.45 -15.55 -10.37
CA LEU A 77 -1.17 -15.47 -8.93
C LEU A 77 -0.78 -16.84 -8.34
N LEU A 78 -1.19 -17.92 -8.97
CA LEU A 78 -0.75 -19.29 -8.68
C LEU A 78 -0.23 -19.95 -9.95
N GLU A 79 0.66 -20.93 -9.81
CA GLU A 79 1.05 -21.85 -10.85
C GLU A 79 0.27 -23.15 -10.73
N ALA A 80 -0.08 -23.75 -11.89
CA ALA A 80 -0.75 -25.05 -11.95
C ALA A 80 0.12 -26.05 -12.72
N ASP A 81 0.28 -27.27 -12.19
CA ASP A 81 0.98 -28.36 -12.86
C ASP A 81 0.26 -29.71 -12.65
N ALA A 82 0.92 -30.81 -13.01
CA ALA A 82 0.36 -32.16 -12.87
C ALA A 82 0.13 -32.59 -11.39
N HIS A 83 0.72 -31.90 -10.44
CA HIS A 83 0.64 -32.18 -9.01
C HIS A 83 -0.35 -31.30 -8.27
N GLY A 84 -0.91 -30.28 -8.92
CA GLY A 84 -1.89 -29.34 -8.36
C GLY A 84 -1.48 -27.88 -8.50
N TYR A 85 -1.68 -27.09 -7.46
CA TYR A 85 -1.42 -25.65 -7.44
C TYR A 85 -0.28 -25.31 -6.48
N ARG A 86 0.45 -24.25 -6.79
CA ARG A 86 1.50 -23.73 -5.90
C ARG A 86 1.62 -22.20 -5.99
N VAL A 87 2.13 -21.60 -4.95
CA VAL A 87 2.57 -20.20 -4.98
C VAL A 87 3.87 -20.11 -5.78
N PRO A 88 3.98 -19.18 -6.75
CA PRO A 88 5.21 -19.00 -7.53
C PRO A 88 6.42 -18.72 -6.62
N ALA A 89 7.58 -19.29 -6.97
CA ALA A 89 8.81 -19.05 -6.23
C ALA A 89 9.19 -17.55 -6.26
N GLY A 90 9.57 -16.99 -5.13
CA GLY A 90 9.88 -15.56 -5.00
C GLY A 90 8.65 -14.64 -4.98
N SER A 91 7.44 -15.22 -4.93
CA SER A 91 6.21 -14.44 -4.78
C SER A 91 6.14 -13.77 -3.40
N ALA A 92 5.69 -12.52 -3.36
CA ALA A 92 5.38 -11.81 -2.12
C ALA A 92 4.04 -12.24 -1.48
N LEU A 93 3.37 -13.28 -2.03
CA LEU A 93 2.10 -13.79 -1.52
C LEU A 93 2.30 -14.60 -0.23
N THR A 94 2.28 -13.93 0.90
CA THR A 94 2.15 -14.60 2.21
C THR A 94 0.67 -14.69 2.59
N ALA A 95 0.30 -15.71 3.36
CA ALA A 95 -1.11 -15.91 3.72
C ALA A 95 -1.69 -14.69 4.45
N ASP A 96 -0.98 -14.17 5.46
CA ASP A 96 -1.49 -13.07 6.28
C ASP A 96 -1.57 -11.73 5.53
N ALA A 97 -0.50 -11.36 4.82
CA ALA A 97 -0.50 -10.14 4.02
C ALA A 97 -1.52 -10.20 2.88
N SER A 98 -1.66 -11.34 2.20
CA SER A 98 -2.65 -11.53 1.13
C SER A 98 -4.07 -11.43 1.62
N ALA A 99 -4.39 -12.00 2.79
CA ALA A 99 -5.69 -11.84 3.44
C ALA A 99 -5.96 -10.37 3.79
N GLY A 100 -4.95 -9.66 4.31
CA GLY A 100 -5.03 -8.23 4.62
C GLY A 100 -5.32 -7.41 3.37
N VAL A 101 -4.52 -7.56 2.31
CA VAL A 101 -4.67 -6.86 1.02
C VAL A 101 -6.05 -7.10 0.42
N ALA A 102 -6.48 -8.37 0.31
CA ALA A 102 -7.77 -8.70 -0.28
C ALA A 102 -8.93 -8.07 0.50
N ARG A 103 -8.91 -8.19 1.82
CA ARG A 103 -9.97 -7.65 2.68
C ARG A 103 -10.02 -6.13 2.66
N GLU A 104 -8.88 -5.47 2.72
CA GLU A 104 -8.76 -4.02 2.64
C GLU A 104 -9.39 -3.49 1.36
N HIS A 105 -8.97 -4.00 0.20
CA HIS A 105 -9.43 -3.52 -1.09
C HIS A 105 -10.93 -3.75 -1.30
N LEU A 106 -11.47 -4.90 -0.89
CA LEU A 106 -12.90 -5.17 -0.97
C LEU A 106 -13.71 -4.24 -0.07
N LEU A 107 -13.26 -3.99 1.17
CA LEU A 107 -13.93 -3.07 2.09
C LEU A 107 -13.89 -1.63 1.58
N GLN A 108 -12.75 -1.16 1.08
CA GLN A 108 -12.60 0.17 0.50
C GLN A 108 -13.45 0.36 -0.76
N ALA A 109 -13.48 -0.65 -1.65
CA ALA A 109 -14.32 -0.60 -2.84
C ALA A 109 -15.81 -0.49 -2.48
N ILE A 110 -16.28 -1.26 -1.49
CA ILE A 110 -17.65 -1.17 -0.98
C ILE A 110 -17.93 0.22 -0.38
N ALA A 111 -17.00 0.75 0.42
CA ALA A 111 -17.12 2.09 1.00
C ALA A 111 -17.21 3.16 -0.09
N HIS A 112 -16.37 3.06 -1.11
CA HIS A 112 -16.38 3.96 -2.26
C HIS A 112 -17.71 3.95 -3.03
N THR A 113 -18.33 2.77 -3.24
CA THR A 113 -19.65 2.68 -3.89
C THR A 113 -20.76 3.40 -3.11
N ARG A 114 -20.58 3.63 -1.83
CA ARG A 114 -21.50 4.35 -0.94
C ARG A 114 -21.26 5.86 -0.91
N GLY A 115 -20.33 6.36 -1.73
CA GLY A 115 -19.99 7.79 -1.80
C GLY A 115 -19.36 8.31 -0.51
N GLN A 116 -18.60 7.48 0.21
CA GLN A 116 -17.86 7.96 1.38
C GLN A 116 -16.85 9.03 0.97
N PRO A 117 -16.64 10.07 1.79
CA PRO A 117 -15.73 11.14 1.46
C PRO A 117 -14.30 10.58 1.32
N PRO A 118 -13.48 11.18 0.42
CA PRO A 118 -12.07 10.83 0.31
C PRO A 118 -11.32 11.09 1.63
N GLY A 119 -10.28 10.34 1.84
CA GLY A 119 -9.41 10.47 3.01
C GLY A 119 -9.54 9.33 4.01
N TRP A 120 -8.53 9.22 4.84
CA TRP A 120 -8.40 8.20 5.90
C TRP A 120 -9.32 8.46 7.11
N GLN A 121 -10.43 9.15 6.90
CA GLN A 121 -11.33 9.63 7.96
C GLN A 121 -12.37 8.59 8.41
N SER A 122 -12.45 7.43 7.76
CA SER A 122 -13.57 6.51 7.99
C SER A 122 -13.64 6.01 9.44
N GLY A 123 -12.52 5.90 10.14
CA GLY A 123 -12.46 5.29 11.47
C GLY A 123 -12.99 3.84 11.50
N ASP A 124 -13.30 3.25 10.34
CA ASP A 124 -13.81 1.89 10.26
C ASP A 124 -12.74 0.90 10.71
N ARG A 125 -12.99 0.28 11.87
CA ARG A 125 -12.04 -0.65 12.49
C ARG A 125 -11.69 -1.83 11.59
N ALA A 126 -12.64 -2.31 10.76
CA ALA A 126 -12.38 -3.44 9.85
C ALA A 126 -11.41 -3.04 8.74
N ILE A 127 -11.55 -1.82 8.18
CA ILE A 127 -10.61 -1.27 7.19
C ILE A 127 -9.24 -1.05 7.84
N LEU A 128 -9.20 -0.43 9.03
CA LEU A 128 -7.94 -0.17 9.74
C LEU A 128 -7.16 -1.45 10.05
N HIS A 129 -7.83 -2.49 10.53
CA HIS A 129 -7.20 -3.80 10.75
C HIS A 129 -6.73 -4.45 9.45
N ALA A 130 -7.52 -4.40 8.39
CA ALA A 130 -7.17 -5.01 7.11
C ALA A 130 -5.95 -4.29 6.48
N GLN A 131 -5.92 -2.96 6.52
CA GLN A 131 -4.77 -2.15 6.08
C GLN A 131 -3.50 -2.47 6.90
N GLY A 132 -3.64 -2.61 8.21
CA GLY A 132 -2.52 -3.00 9.07
C GLY A 132 -1.95 -4.36 8.66
N ARG A 133 -2.80 -5.39 8.48
CA ARG A 133 -2.35 -6.71 8.00
C ARG A 133 -1.66 -6.62 6.62
N ALA A 134 -2.20 -5.82 5.71
CA ALA A 134 -1.59 -5.60 4.40
C ALA A 134 -0.20 -4.96 4.49
N SER A 135 0.01 -4.06 5.46
CA SER A 135 1.28 -3.34 5.64
C SER A 135 2.41 -4.20 6.23
N THR A 136 2.13 -5.34 6.87
CA THR A 136 3.17 -6.19 7.48
C THR A 136 4.22 -6.67 6.48
N ARG A 137 3.83 -6.88 5.21
CA ARG A 137 4.73 -7.27 4.12
C ARG A 137 5.88 -6.26 3.87
N LEU A 138 5.63 -4.99 4.20
CA LEU A 138 6.61 -3.92 4.01
C LEU A 138 7.85 -4.11 4.88
N ALA A 139 7.72 -4.79 6.02
CA ALA A 139 8.88 -5.09 6.87
C ALA A 139 9.91 -5.96 6.13
N GLY A 140 9.48 -6.97 5.37
CA GLY A 140 10.36 -7.77 4.51
C GLY A 140 10.99 -6.93 3.39
N VAL A 141 10.20 -6.11 2.69
CA VAL A 141 10.72 -5.21 1.65
C VAL A 141 11.77 -4.25 2.21
N ILE A 142 11.52 -3.67 3.38
CA ILE A 142 12.50 -2.78 4.03
C ILE A 142 13.79 -3.54 4.36
N GLU A 143 13.68 -4.73 4.95
CA GLU A 143 14.83 -5.53 5.34
C GLU A 143 15.63 -6.06 4.15
N ASP A 144 14.93 -6.71 3.19
CA ASP A 144 15.58 -7.50 2.14
C ASP A 144 15.99 -6.65 0.93
N ASP A 145 15.20 -5.63 0.57
CA ASP A 145 15.39 -4.86 -0.66
C ASP A 145 15.95 -3.45 -0.43
N LEU A 146 15.57 -2.79 0.67
CA LEU A 146 15.92 -1.38 0.88
C LEU A 146 17.14 -1.20 1.79
N LEU A 147 17.23 -1.88 2.92
CA LEU A 147 18.34 -1.74 3.85
C LEU A 147 19.70 -2.08 3.23
N PRO A 148 19.85 -3.02 2.27
CA PRO A 148 21.11 -3.20 1.55
C PRO A 148 21.61 -1.94 0.81
N ARG A 149 20.72 -1.01 0.48
CA ARG A 149 21.02 0.27 -0.18
C ARG A 149 21.22 1.43 0.81
N MET A 150 20.98 1.20 2.09
CA MET A 150 21.03 2.18 3.19
C MET A 150 21.95 1.65 4.31
N PRO A 151 23.27 1.53 4.07
CA PRO A 151 24.18 0.80 4.97
C PRO A 151 24.20 1.37 6.39
N GLU A 152 24.12 2.68 6.58
CA GLU A 152 24.14 3.30 7.91
C GLU A 152 22.87 2.94 8.72
N ALA A 153 21.71 2.99 8.07
CA ALA A 153 20.45 2.58 8.68
C ALA A 153 20.47 1.08 9.00
N ARG A 154 20.89 0.24 8.02
CA ARG A 154 21.02 -1.21 8.21
C ARG A 154 21.88 -1.53 9.43
N ASP A 155 23.07 -0.93 9.52
CA ASP A 155 24.00 -1.21 10.59
C ASP A 155 23.46 -0.76 11.97
N ALA A 156 22.72 0.35 12.02
CA ALA A 156 22.07 0.82 13.24
C ALA A 156 20.94 -0.12 13.69
N LEU A 157 20.06 -0.53 12.75
CA LEU A 157 18.93 -1.42 13.04
C LEU A 157 19.44 -2.82 13.44
N SER A 158 20.40 -3.39 12.68
CA SER A 158 20.94 -4.72 12.96
C SER A 158 21.72 -4.77 14.29
N ALA A 159 22.32 -3.66 14.71
CA ALA A 159 22.99 -3.57 16.00
C ALA A 159 22.03 -3.39 17.20
N GLY A 160 20.71 -3.35 16.97
CA GLY A 160 19.71 -3.20 18.02
C GLY A 160 19.74 -1.84 18.73
N ARG A 161 20.24 -0.79 18.08
CA ARG A 161 20.29 0.59 18.61
C ARG A 161 19.65 1.62 17.67
N GLY A 162 19.08 1.13 16.56
CA GLY A 162 18.42 1.98 15.57
C GLY A 162 17.15 2.60 16.11
N ARG A 163 16.88 3.82 15.65
CA ARG A 163 15.62 4.53 15.91
C ARG A 163 14.91 4.79 14.58
N LEU A 164 13.64 4.43 14.54
CA LEU A 164 12.80 4.58 13.34
C LEU A 164 11.64 5.52 13.63
N LEU A 165 11.34 6.39 12.67
CA LEU A 165 10.13 7.21 12.62
C LEU A 165 9.15 6.58 11.63
N ASP A 166 7.97 6.18 12.11
CA ASP A 166 6.88 5.63 11.29
C ASP A 166 5.75 6.67 11.19
N VAL A 167 5.72 7.38 10.05
CA VAL A 167 4.71 8.42 9.79
C VAL A 167 3.44 7.76 9.25
N GLY A 168 2.29 8.06 9.87
CA GLY A 168 1.04 7.37 9.56
C GLY A 168 1.07 5.92 10.06
N VAL A 169 1.48 5.72 11.30
CA VAL A 169 1.67 4.38 11.92
C VAL A 169 0.41 3.50 11.89
N GLY A 170 -0.77 4.10 11.73
CA GLY A 170 -2.04 3.39 11.68
C GLY A 170 -2.26 2.54 12.93
N VAL A 171 -2.42 1.24 12.73
CA VAL A 171 -2.60 0.26 13.82
C VAL A 171 -1.27 -0.34 14.31
N ALA A 172 -0.13 0.23 13.93
CA ALA A 172 1.24 -0.16 14.27
C ALA A 172 1.69 -1.54 13.74
N ALA A 173 1.03 -2.10 12.76
CA ALA A 173 1.36 -3.45 12.28
C ALA A 173 2.75 -3.51 11.61
N LEU A 174 3.14 -2.51 10.79
CA LEU A 174 4.49 -2.40 10.23
C LEU A 174 5.53 -2.21 11.34
N SER A 175 5.28 -1.30 12.27
CA SER A 175 6.17 -1.04 13.42
C SER A 175 6.43 -2.29 14.24
N ILE A 176 5.38 -3.08 14.54
CA ILE A 176 5.49 -4.35 15.27
C ILE A 176 6.33 -5.34 14.45
N ALA A 177 6.02 -5.53 13.17
CA ALA A 177 6.74 -6.45 12.29
C ALA A 177 8.24 -6.10 12.15
N LEU A 178 8.58 -4.80 12.12
CA LEU A 178 9.98 -4.34 12.12
C LEU A 178 10.66 -4.57 13.49
N ALA A 179 9.95 -4.31 14.59
CA ALA A 179 10.49 -4.54 15.93
C ALA A 179 10.71 -6.03 16.25
N GLU A 180 9.95 -6.95 15.63
CA GLU A 180 10.18 -8.39 15.67
C GLU A 180 11.45 -8.79 14.93
N ARG A 181 11.68 -8.22 13.73
CA ARG A 181 12.84 -8.51 12.88
C ARG A 181 14.14 -7.93 13.43
N PHE A 182 14.06 -6.76 14.05
CA PHE A 182 15.19 -6.04 14.61
C PHE A 182 15.05 -5.89 16.13
N PRO A 183 15.43 -6.90 16.92
CA PRO A 183 15.37 -6.82 18.39
C PRO A 183 16.22 -5.66 18.92
N GLY A 184 15.62 -4.81 19.76
CA GLY A 184 16.31 -3.67 20.38
C GLY A 184 16.16 -2.34 19.66
N ILE A 185 15.52 -2.28 18.47
CA ILE A 185 15.20 -0.97 17.85
C ILE A 185 14.09 -0.26 18.62
N HIS A 186 14.11 1.06 18.54
CA HIS A 186 13.06 1.92 19.06
C HIS A 186 12.32 2.59 17.91
N ILE A 187 10.99 2.57 17.95
CA ILE A 187 10.13 3.15 16.93
C ILE A 187 9.25 4.24 17.55
N VAL A 188 9.20 5.38 16.88
CA VAL A 188 8.20 6.44 17.18
C VAL A 188 7.19 6.42 16.03
N GLY A 189 5.96 6.05 16.33
CA GLY A 189 4.85 6.03 15.38
C GLY A 189 3.95 7.25 15.56
N LEU A 190 3.73 7.99 14.47
CA LEU A 190 2.84 9.16 14.45
C LEU A 190 1.57 8.83 13.67
N ASP A 191 0.44 9.26 14.18
CA ASP A 191 -0.82 9.25 13.42
C ASP A 191 -1.72 10.41 13.88
N VAL A 192 -2.58 10.88 12.98
CA VAL A 192 -3.57 11.93 13.28
C VAL A 192 -4.94 11.34 13.62
N LEU A 193 -5.14 10.03 13.45
CA LEU A 193 -6.40 9.35 13.66
C LEU A 193 -6.45 8.68 15.05
N PRO A 194 -7.22 9.23 16.03
CA PRO A 194 -7.31 8.64 17.36
C PRO A 194 -7.78 7.18 17.37
N ALA A 195 -8.71 6.81 16.46
CA ALA A 195 -9.24 5.45 16.34
C ALA A 195 -8.17 4.42 15.92
N ALA A 196 -7.25 4.81 15.03
CA ALA A 196 -6.13 3.96 14.64
C ALA A 196 -5.15 3.76 15.81
N LEU A 197 -4.81 4.83 16.51
CA LEU A 197 -3.91 4.78 17.68
C LEU A 197 -4.49 4.00 18.86
N GLU A 198 -5.81 3.99 19.05
CA GLU A 198 -6.45 3.14 20.04
C GLU A 198 -6.20 1.65 19.75
N ILE A 199 -6.37 1.25 18.49
CA ILE A 199 -6.05 -0.12 18.04
C ILE A 199 -4.55 -0.39 18.18
N ALA A 200 -3.70 0.56 17.72
CA ALA A 200 -2.25 0.44 17.82
C ALA A 200 -1.76 0.20 19.24
N ARG A 201 -2.25 0.96 20.22
CA ARG A 201 -1.91 0.76 21.64
C ARG A 201 -2.25 -0.64 22.14
N THR A 202 -3.38 -1.17 21.69
CA THR A 202 -3.80 -2.53 22.05
C THR A 202 -2.87 -3.57 21.39
N GLN A 203 -2.54 -3.43 20.10
CA GLN A 203 -1.66 -4.35 19.39
C GLN A 203 -0.23 -4.32 19.94
N VAL A 204 0.34 -3.13 20.18
CA VAL A 204 1.67 -2.96 20.79
C VAL A 204 1.72 -3.58 22.19
N ALA A 205 0.63 -3.50 22.95
CA ALA A 205 0.54 -4.12 24.25
C ALA A 205 0.49 -5.66 24.20
N VAL A 206 -0.29 -6.21 23.25
CA VAL A 206 -0.36 -7.67 23.02
C VAL A 206 0.97 -8.22 22.53
N ALA A 207 1.70 -7.47 21.71
CA ALA A 207 3.05 -7.81 21.25
C ALA A 207 4.14 -7.59 22.30
N GLU A 208 3.82 -7.08 23.50
CA GLU A 208 4.77 -6.78 24.60
C GLU A 208 5.87 -5.77 24.18
N MET A 209 5.54 -4.81 23.29
CA MET A 209 6.51 -3.88 22.70
C MET A 209 6.37 -2.43 23.19
N ARG A 210 5.65 -2.19 24.31
CA ARG A 210 5.38 -0.83 24.83
C ARG A 210 6.64 -0.02 25.14
N GLU A 211 7.72 -0.67 25.50
CA GLU A 211 8.99 0.00 25.80
C GLU A 211 9.79 0.36 24.55
N ARG A 212 9.45 -0.25 23.41
CA ARG A 212 10.16 -0.07 22.14
C ARG A 212 9.37 0.70 21.08
N ILE A 213 8.04 0.79 21.22
CA ILE A 213 7.17 1.49 20.28
C ILE A 213 6.41 2.57 21.02
N GLU A 214 6.81 3.81 20.80
CA GLU A 214 6.12 5.02 21.26
C GLU A 214 5.08 5.45 20.22
N LEU A 215 3.85 5.74 20.65
CA LEU A 215 2.74 6.16 19.79
C LEU A 215 2.30 7.57 20.13
N ARG A 216 2.33 8.48 19.14
CA ARG A 216 1.98 9.88 19.27
C ARG A 216 0.76 10.23 18.40
N LEU A 217 -0.23 10.91 18.99
CA LEU A 217 -1.30 11.58 18.24
C LEU A 217 -0.75 12.91 17.74
N GLN A 218 -0.14 12.90 16.54
CA GLN A 218 0.65 14.02 16.06
C GLN A 218 0.68 14.02 14.52
N SER A 219 0.51 15.21 13.92
CA SER A 219 0.77 15.44 12.50
C SER A 219 2.27 15.41 12.21
N VAL A 220 2.62 14.96 11.01
CA VAL A 220 4.00 15.00 10.50
C VAL A 220 4.56 16.43 10.45
N ALA A 221 3.72 17.44 10.21
CA ALA A 221 4.12 18.85 10.23
C ALA A 221 4.45 19.38 11.63
N ALA A 222 4.01 18.68 12.68
CA ALA A 222 4.23 19.08 14.08
C ALA A 222 5.41 18.37 14.75
N ILE A 223 6.24 17.64 14.02
CA ILE A 223 7.45 16.97 14.54
C ILE A 223 8.43 18.04 15.04
N THR A 224 8.97 17.83 16.23
CA THR A 224 9.98 18.70 16.87
C THR A 224 11.26 17.96 17.22
N ASP A 225 11.31 16.64 16.93
CA ASP A 225 12.53 15.85 17.13
C ASP A 225 13.64 16.37 16.20
N GLU A 226 14.89 16.34 16.68
CA GLU A 226 16.09 16.73 15.93
C GLU A 226 17.14 15.64 16.05
N ASP A 227 17.78 15.26 14.92
CA ASP A 227 18.87 14.27 14.82
C ASP A 227 18.58 12.95 15.59
N ALA A 228 17.30 12.56 15.63
CA ALA A 228 16.81 11.50 16.51
C ALA A 228 16.67 10.12 15.83
N PHE A 229 16.52 10.08 14.51
CA PHE A 229 16.15 8.86 13.80
C PHE A 229 17.21 8.44 12.77
N ASP A 230 17.43 7.13 12.67
CA ASP A 230 18.26 6.51 11.65
C ASP A 230 17.53 6.31 10.35
N LEU A 231 16.22 6.09 10.45
CA LEU A 231 15.35 5.81 9.33
C LEU A 231 13.98 6.44 9.58
N ALA A 232 13.39 7.04 8.54
CA ALA A 232 12.01 7.49 8.55
C ALA A 232 11.24 6.83 7.40
N TRP A 233 10.05 6.29 7.70
CA TRP A 233 9.09 5.79 6.74
C TRP A 233 7.99 6.84 6.55
N VAL A 234 7.76 7.28 5.29
CA VAL A 234 6.78 8.31 4.94
C VAL A 234 5.89 7.81 3.79
N PRO A 235 4.70 7.29 4.07
CA PRO A 235 3.77 6.81 3.05
C PRO A 235 2.93 7.97 2.49
N GLN A 236 3.37 8.58 1.39
CA GLN A 236 2.74 9.75 0.75
C GLN A 236 1.25 9.53 0.48
N THR A 237 0.85 8.31 0.10
CA THR A 237 -0.53 7.96 -0.23
C THR A 237 -1.56 8.37 0.82
N PHE A 238 -1.18 8.38 2.10
CA PHE A 238 -2.06 8.65 3.24
C PHE A 238 -1.92 10.06 3.83
N ILE A 239 -1.02 10.88 3.28
CA ILE A 239 -0.70 12.20 3.83
C ILE A 239 -1.14 13.25 2.85
N ALA A 240 -2.03 14.15 3.27
CA ALA A 240 -2.47 15.27 2.43
C ALA A 240 -1.26 16.09 1.95
N ARG A 241 -1.36 16.61 0.73
CA ARG A 241 -0.24 17.26 0.03
C ARG A 241 0.41 18.37 0.85
N ASP A 242 -0.39 19.25 1.40
CA ASP A 242 0.06 20.39 2.22
C ASP A 242 0.72 19.93 3.53
N GLU A 243 0.17 18.90 4.17
CA GLU A 243 0.76 18.28 5.35
C GLU A 243 2.10 17.59 5.03
N LEU A 244 2.20 16.92 3.88
CA LEU A 244 3.44 16.30 3.43
C LEU A 244 4.52 17.35 3.17
N GLU A 245 4.20 18.42 2.45
CA GLU A 245 5.14 19.51 2.16
C GLU A 245 5.65 20.17 3.45
N ALA A 246 4.75 20.50 4.37
CA ALA A 246 5.13 21.05 5.67
C ALA A 246 5.94 20.04 6.52
N GLY A 247 5.59 18.76 6.43
CA GLY A 247 6.17 17.69 7.24
C GLY A 247 7.55 17.22 6.79
N LEU A 248 7.85 17.21 5.48
CA LEU A 248 9.13 16.70 4.99
C LEU A 248 10.33 17.46 5.54
N ALA A 249 10.25 18.78 5.68
CA ALA A 249 11.30 19.57 6.30
C ALA A 249 11.51 19.19 7.78
N ARG A 250 10.42 18.84 8.47
CA ARG A 250 10.47 18.37 9.86
C ARG A 250 11.08 16.96 9.96
N VAL A 251 10.64 16.04 9.10
CA VAL A 251 11.22 14.69 9.02
C VAL A 251 12.71 14.77 8.70
N TRP A 252 13.12 15.65 7.77
CA TRP A 252 14.53 15.86 7.45
C TRP A 252 15.35 16.30 8.67
N THR A 253 14.83 17.23 9.45
CA THR A 253 15.49 17.69 10.69
C THR A 253 15.52 16.59 11.74
N ALA A 254 14.48 15.76 11.81
CA ALA A 254 14.36 14.68 12.78
C ALA A 254 15.27 13.47 12.47
N VAL A 255 15.55 13.21 11.19
CA VAL A 255 16.51 12.18 10.78
C VAL A 255 17.93 12.71 11.02
N ARG A 256 18.79 11.95 11.69
CA ARG A 256 20.17 12.34 11.99
C ARG A 256 21.06 12.42 10.74
N PRO A 257 22.19 13.13 10.77
CA PRO A 257 23.21 13.05 9.72
C PRO A 257 23.62 11.60 9.46
N GLY A 258 23.66 11.16 8.20
CA GLY A 258 23.85 9.78 7.78
C GLY A 258 22.58 8.91 7.77
N GLY A 259 21.48 9.37 8.37
CA GLY A 259 20.20 8.66 8.36
C GLY A 259 19.44 8.80 7.03
N TRP A 260 18.35 8.06 6.91
CA TRP A 260 17.61 7.90 5.66
C TRP A 260 16.11 8.17 5.81
N ILE A 261 15.51 8.68 4.73
CA ILE A 261 14.06 8.77 4.55
C ILE A 261 13.66 7.82 3.42
N ILE A 262 12.60 7.05 3.64
CA ILE A 262 11.90 6.28 2.60
C ILE A 262 10.58 7.01 2.34
N LEU A 263 10.42 7.63 1.18
CA LEU A 263 9.18 8.20 0.71
C LEU A 263 8.50 7.20 -0.23
N ALA A 264 7.41 6.59 0.22
CA ALA A 264 6.62 5.67 -0.59
C ALA A 264 5.58 6.46 -1.39
N LEU A 265 5.63 6.33 -2.72
CA LEU A 265 4.77 7.07 -3.65
C LEU A 265 3.58 6.22 -4.10
N ALA A 266 2.51 6.88 -4.48
CA ALA A 266 1.35 6.28 -5.10
C ALA A 266 1.31 6.59 -6.59
N GLY A 267 1.94 5.72 -7.36
CA GLY A 267 1.83 5.73 -8.81
C GLY A 267 2.78 6.71 -9.49
N ASP A 268 3.50 6.21 -10.43
CA ASP A 268 3.95 6.83 -11.66
C ASP A 268 4.40 5.70 -12.55
N SER A 269 3.61 5.39 -13.51
CA SER A 269 3.97 4.42 -14.49
C SER A 269 3.40 4.83 -15.85
N ASP A 270 3.32 3.94 -16.76
CA ASP A 270 3.09 4.07 -18.19
C ASP A 270 1.63 4.37 -18.60
N GLY A 271 0.75 4.80 -17.66
CA GLY A 271 -0.63 5.22 -17.94
C GLY A 271 -1.62 4.06 -18.12
N GLY A 272 -1.30 2.89 -17.62
CA GLY A 272 -2.14 1.71 -17.69
C GLY A 272 -3.29 1.64 -16.67
N ARG A 273 -4.03 0.53 -16.69
CA ARG A 273 -5.16 0.30 -15.74
C ARG A 273 -4.70 0.30 -14.29
N VAL A 274 -3.51 -0.24 -14.02
CA VAL A 274 -2.94 -0.32 -12.67
C VAL A 274 -2.62 1.07 -12.13
N ASP A 275 -2.12 1.97 -12.98
CA ASP A 275 -1.85 3.36 -12.60
C ASP A 275 -3.11 4.13 -12.29
N ALA A 276 -4.12 4.02 -13.16
CA ALA A 276 -5.42 4.65 -12.93
C ALA A 276 -6.03 4.16 -11.59
N TYR A 277 -5.86 2.88 -11.26
CA TYR A 277 -6.26 2.32 -9.98
C TYR A 277 -5.47 2.93 -8.81
N HIS A 278 -4.14 2.99 -8.89
CA HIS A 278 -3.33 3.58 -7.83
C HIS A 278 -3.60 5.07 -7.65
N ALA A 279 -3.80 5.82 -8.74
CA ALA A 279 -4.18 7.22 -8.70
C ALA A 279 -5.55 7.42 -8.01
N LEU A 280 -6.55 6.58 -8.34
CA LEU A 280 -7.85 6.59 -7.66
C LEU A 280 -7.67 6.30 -6.17
N LEU A 281 -6.93 5.25 -5.82
CA LEU A 281 -6.72 4.84 -4.44
C LEU A 281 -6.02 5.94 -3.63
N ALA A 282 -4.94 6.52 -4.17
CA ALA A 282 -4.25 7.64 -3.53
C ALA A 282 -5.14 8.85 -3.30
N THR A 283 -6.04 9.15 -4.27
CA THR A 283 -7.03 10.22 -4.12
C THR A 283 -8.02 9.92 -2.99
N ILE A 284 -8.54 8.69 -2.93
CA ILE A 284 -9.46 8.24 -1.87
C ILE A 284 -8.80 8.27 -0.49
N LEU A 285 -7.51 7.92 -0.43
CA LEU A 285 -6.74 7.88 0.82
C LEU A 285 -6.22 9.26 1.26
N GLY A 286 -6.34 10.28 0.42
CA GLY A 286 -6.10 11.69 0.76
C GLY A 286 -4.75 12.25 0.35
N GLY A 287 -3.75 11.43 -0.02
CA GLY A 287 -2.43 11.90 -0.46
C GLY A 287 -2.41 12.38 -1.92
N GLY A 288 -3.36 11.89 -2.73
CA GLY A 288 -3.37 12.10 -4.17
C GLY A 288 -2.26 11.34 -4.91
N PRO A 289 -2.35 11.23 -6.24
CA PRO A 289 -1.29 10.63 -7.03
C PRO A 289 -0.02 11.49 -6.99
N MET A 290 1.13 10.85 -6.89
CA MET A 290 2.45 11.49 -6.94
C MET A 290 3.44 10.56 -7.62
N GLY A 291 4.03 11.02 -8.74
CA GLY A 291 5.03 10.28 -9.47
C GLY A 291 6.46 10.50 -8.98
N VAL A 292 7.38 9.72 -9.54
CA VAL A 292 8.82 9.77 -9.20
C VAL A 292 9.40 11.16 -9.39
N GLN A 293 9.09 11.82 -10.52
CA GLN A 293 9.60 13.16 -10.80
C GLN A 293 9.15 14.15 -9.73
N GLU A 294 7.85 14.20 -9.46
CA GLU A 294 7.26 15.12 -8.48
C GLU A 294 7.76 14.85 -7.05
N GLY A 295 7.84 13.56 -6.66
CA GLY A 295 8.40 13.16 -5.37
C GLY A 295 9.88 13.53 -5.24
N THR A 296 10.66 13.39 -6.32
CA THR A 296 12.07 13.83 -6.39
C THR A 296 12.19 15.33 -6.19
N GLU A 297 11.44 16.12 -6.95
CA GLU A 297 11.43 17.59 -6.82
C GLU A 297 11.01 18.03 -5.41
N LEU A 298 10.05 17.32 -4.81
CA LEU A 298 9.61 17.58 -3.44
C LEU A 298 10.73 17.31 -2.43
N LEU A 299 11.42 16.18 -2.54
CA LEU A 299 12.57 15.86 -1.69
C LEU A 299 13.71 16.83 -1.89
N GLU A 300 14.04 17.23 -3.13
CA GLU A 300 15.12 18.18 -3.42
C GLU A 300 14.87 19.56 -2.81
N ARG A 301 13.61 20.01 -2.73
CA ARG A 301 13.26 21.29 -2.09
C ARG A 301 13.52 21.29 -0.59
N HIS A 302 13.36 20.15 0.06
CA HIS A 302 13.42 20.03 1.53
C HIS A 302 14.63 19.26 2.02
N CYS A 303 15.20 18.41 1.18
CA CYS A 303 16.25 17.46 1.52
C CYS A 303 17.44 17.63 0.59
N HIS A 304 18.52 18.27 1.05
CA HIS A 304 19.78 18.34 0.30
C HIS A 304 20.51 17.00 0.37
N SER A 305 20.11 16.02 -0.44
CA SER A 305 20.50 14.62 -0.26
C SER A 305 20.94 13.92 -1.55
N SER A 306 21.54 12.75 -1.38
CA SER A 306 21.64 11.76 -2.46
C SER A 306 20.30 11.01 -2.54
N LEU A 307 19.70 10.94 -3.73
CA LEU A 307 18.43 10.27 -3.96
C LEU A 307 18.65 8.95 -4.70
N ILE A 308 17.92 7.91 -4.29
CA ILE A 308 17.86 6.61 -4.95
C ILE A 308 16.39 6.28 -5.18
N CYS A 309 16.00 5.99 -6.43
CA CYS A 309 14.69 5.41 -6.72
C CYS A 309 14.78 3.88 -6.61
N SER A 310 13.79 3.26 -5.98
CA SER A 310 13.66 1.81 -5.85
C SER A 310 12.29 1.35 -6.32
N GLU A 311 12.25 0.31 -7.13
CA GLU A 311 11.06 -0.34 -7.63
C GLU A 311 10.70 -1.61 -6.85
N ALA A 312 11.22 -1.76 -5.63
CA ALA A 312 10.99 -2.94 -4.78
C ALA A 312 9.49 -3.20 -4.51
N LEU A 313 8.65 -2.16 -4.58
CA LEU A 313 7.19 -2.25 -4.49
C LEU A 313 6.50 -1.97 -5.83
N HIS A 314 7.13 -2.33 -6.96
CA HIS A 314 6.50 -2.10 -8.25
C HIS A 314 5.00 -2.50 -8.26
N PRO A 315 4.07 -1.65 -8.78
CA PRO A 315 4.31 -0.39 -9.48
C PRO A 315 4.40 0.85 -8.56
N GLN A 316 4.51 0.70 -7.25
CA GLN A 316 4.63 1.80 -6.30
C GLN A 316 6.11 2.12 -6.06
N PRO A 317 6.66 3.21 -6.65
CA PRO A 317 8.05 3.55 -6.48
C PRO A 317 8.36 4.06 -5.06
N LEU A 318 9.59 3.81 -4.62
CA LEU A 318 10.11 4.28 -3.36
C LEU A 318 11.29 5.22 -3.62
N LEU A 319 11.27 6.40 -3.03
CA LEU A 319 12.41 7.31 -3.04
C LEU A 319 13.16 7.22 -1.72
N LEU A 320 14.45 6.94 -1.80
CA LEU A 320 15.35 6.86 -0.66
C LEU A 320 16.20 8.12 -0.64
N ALA A 321 16.12 8.91 0.43
CA ALA A 321 16.87 10.15 0.60
C ALA A 321 17.80 10.04 1.81
N GLN A 322 19.12 10.18 1.59
CA GLN A 322 20.07 10.18 2.69
C GLN A 322 20.38 11.60 3.16
N ARG A 323 20.24 11.87 4.44
CA ARG A 323 20.77 13.08 5.04
C ARG A 323 22.30 12.96 5.16
N ARG A 324 23.02 13.78 4.40
CA ARG A 324 24.51 13.74 4.42
C ARG A 324 25.05 13.98 5.83
N PRO A 325 26.16 13.32 6.17
CA PRO A 325 26.88 13.53 7.44
C PRO A 325 27.32 14.97 7.65
#